data_115468160c8e6c2251a37d820f4b5548
#
_entry.id   115468160c8e6c2251a37d820f4b5548
#
_cell.length_a   1.000
_cell.length_b   1.000
_cell.length_c   1.000
_cell.angle_alpha   90.00
_cell.angle_beta   90.00
_cell.angle_gamma   90.00
#
_symmetry.space_group_name_H-M   'P 1'
#
loop_
_entity.id
_entity.type
_entity.pdbx_description
1 polymer ?
#
loop_
_entity_poly.entity_id
_entity_poly.type
_entity_poly.pdbx_seq_one_letter_code
_entity_poly.pdbx_strand_id
1 'polypeptide(L)' 'MDLDEIEITVLDDNGRYEDVKVFSYDDVVYIRQFNQKKNKNDLIVMTPEMYAELMTAWQSPEGSFVTNLTRDF' A
#
# COMPACT_ATOMS: atom_id res chain seq x y z
N MET A 1 19.26 -7.84 14.93
CA MET A 1 18.52 -7.68 13.78
C MET A 1 17.50 -6.59 13.92
N ASP A 2 17.37 -5.83 12.92
CA ASP A 2 16.51 -4.71 13.02
C ASP A 2 15.17 -5.09 12.50
N LEU A 3 14.20 -5.14 13.32
CA LEU A 3 12.89 -5.52 12.92
C LEU A 3 12.11 -4.38 12.31
N ASP A 4 12.73 -3.21 12.20
CA ASP A 4 12.03 -2.07 11.67
C ASP A 4 12.11 -2.01 10.16
N GLU A 5 12.88 -2.87 9.54
CA GLU A 5 13.02 -2.83 8.09
C GLU A 5 12.39 -4.08 7.51
N ILE A 6 11.30 -3.90 6.83
CA ILE A 6 10.55 -5.00 6.25
C ILE A 6 10.28 -4.67 4.80
N GLU A 7 10.39 -5.66 3.94
CA GLU A 7 10.01 -5.49 2.55
C GLU A 7 9.02 -6.58 2.19
N ILE A 8 7.91 -6.20 1.60
CA ILE A 8 6.87 -7.14 1.18
C ILE A 8 6.64 -6.90 -0.29
N THR A 9 6.50 -7.98 -1.05
CA THR A 9 6.15 -7.88 -2.47
C THR A 9 4.78 -8.51 -2.67
N VAL A 10 3.89 -7.78 -3.29
CA VAL A 10 2.55 -8.26 -3.59
C VAL A 10 2.45 -8.39 -5.10
N LEU A 11 2.10 -9.57 -5.55
CA LEU A 11 2.04 -9.87 -6.97
C LEU A 11 0.60 -9.89 -7.45
N ASP A 12 0.40 -9.54 -8.69
CA ASP A 12 -0.90 -9.71 -9.31
C ASP A 12 -0.89 -11.07 -9.98
N ASP A 13 -1.73 -11.97 -9.51
CA ASP A 13 -1.79 -13.32 -10.04
C ASP A 13 -2.16 -13.36 -11.50
N ASN A 14 -2.85 -12.38 -11.98
CA ASN A 14 -3.25 -12.33 -13.37
C ASN A 14 -2.21 -11.67 -14.27
N GLY A 15 -1.19 -11.11 -13.69
CA GLY A 15 -0.11 -10.50 -14.45
C GLY A 15 -0.48 -9.23 -15.18
N ARG A 16 -1.56 -8.56 -14.76
CA ARG A 16 -1.98 -7.34 -15.44
C ARG A 16 -1.30 -6.11 -14.90
N TYR A 17 -0.91 -6.14 -13.66
CA TYR A 17 -0.34 -4.98 -12.99
C TYR A 17 1.06 -5.31 -12.50
N GLU A 18 1.87 -4.28 -12.37
CA GLU A 18 3.20 -4.45 -11.83
C GLU A 18 3.13 -4.83 -10.36
N ASP A 19 4.18 -5.46 -9.87
CA ASP A 19 4.25 -5.83 -8.47
C ASP A 19 4.20 -4.59 -7.60
N VAL A 20 3.57 -4.71 -6.47
CA VAL A 20 3.54 -3.64 -5.48
C VAL A 20 4.52 -4.00 -4.38
N LYS A 21 5.42 -3.10 -4.06
CA LYS A 21 6.38 -3.33 -3.01
C LYS A 21 6.08 -2.41 -1.84
N VAL A 22 6.14 -2.97 -0.65
CA VAL A 22 5.89 -2.23 0.58
C VAL A 22 7.16 -2.30 1.40
N PHE A 23 7.69 -1.16 1.77
CA PHE A 23 8.89 -1.09 2.57
C PHE A 23 8.57 -0.38 3.89
N SER A 24 9.04 -0.90 4.98
CA SER A 24 8.84 -0.27 6.27
C SER A 24 10.18 -0.02 6.92
N TYR A 25 10.39 1.21 7.37
CA TYR A 25 11.57 1.57 8.12
C TYR A 25 11.12 2.38 9.28
N ASP A 26 11.58 2.13 10.44
CA ASP A 26 11.33 2.98 11.62
C ASP A 26 9.88 3.50 11.65
N ASP A 27 9.65 4.72 11.26
CA ASP A 27 8.33 5.32 11.36
C ASP A 27 7.78 5.71 10.00
N VAL A 28 8.23 5.08 8.94
CA VAL A 28 7.78 5.40 7.58
C VAL A 28 7.47 4.11 6.84
N VAL A 29 6.37 4.12 6.10
CA VAL A 29 6.01 3.03 5.21
C VAL A 29 5.93 3.60 3.81
N TYR A 30 6.59 2.96 2.85
CA TYR A 30 6.51 3.36 1.45
C TYR A 30 5.83 2.25 0.66
N ILE A 31 4.95 2.61 -0.23
CA ILE A 31 4.33 1.67 -1.16
C ILE A 31 4.74 2.12 -2.55
N ARG A 32 5.33 1.20 -3.32
CA ARG A 32 5.90 1.54 -4.62
C ARG A 32 5.37 0.60 -5.70
N GLN A 33 5.05 1.15 -6.83
CA GLN A 33 4.65 0.36 -7.99
C GLN A 33 5.20 1.05 -9.23
N PHE A 34 5.78 0.28 -10.15
CA PHE A 34 6.32 0.86 -11.37
C PHE A 34 5.18 1.28 -12.29
N ASN A 35 5.28 2.46 -12.85
CA ASN A 35 4.29 2.99 -13.77
C ASN A 35 4.91 3.01 -15.15
N GLN A 36 4.48 2.10 -16.02
CA GLN A 36 5.05 1.95 -17.33
C GLN A 36 4.80 3.16 -18.22
N LYS A 37 3.68 3.81 -18.06
CA LYS A 37 3.38 4.96 -18.88
C LYS A 37 4.31 6.12 -18.59
N LYS A 38 4.69 6.28 -17.34
CA LYS A 38 5.59 7.35 -16.96
C LYS A 38 7.04 6.90 -16.91
N ASN A 39 7.27 5.61 -17.03
CA ASN A 39 8.59 5.01 -16.96
C ASN A 39 9.29 5.37 -15.66
N LYS A 40 8.56 5.33 -14.59
CA LYS A 40 9.12 5.58 -13.26
C LYS A 40 8.21 4.95 -12.22
N ASN A 41 8.66 4.91 -10.98
CA ASN A 41 7.88 4.35 -9.91
C ASN A 41 6.93 5.38 -9.34
N ASP A 42 5.72 4.96 -9.06
CA ASP A 42 4.80 5.74 -8.24
C ASP A 42 5.06 5.38 -6.79
N LEU A 43 5.02 6.34 -5.92
CA LEU A 43 5.37 6.16 -4.53
C LEU A 43 4.33 6.78 -3.63
N ILE A 44 3.91 6.04 -2.63
CA ILE A 44 3.01 6.54 -1.61
C ILE A 44 3.73 6.40 -0.28
N VAL A 45 3.72 7.44 0.52
CA VAL A 45 4.40 7.45 1.81
C VAL A 45 3.36 7.65 2.91
N MET A 46 3.46 6.87 3.95
CA MET A 46 2.53 6.98 5.06
C MET A 46 3.23 6.60 6.37
N THR A 47 2.58 6.87 7.48
CA THR A 47 3.10 6.44 8.77
C THR A 47 2.69 4.99 9.00
N PRO A 48 3.37 4.28 9.89
CA PRO A 48 2.94 2.92 10.23
C PRO A 48 1.53 2.87 10.77
N GLU A 49 1.10 3.90 11.47
CA GLU A 49 -0.27 3.96 12.00
C GLU A 49 -1.27 4.03 10.85
N MET A 50 -0.98 4.82 9.82
CA MET A 50 -1.87 4.92 8.67
C MET A 50 -1.93 3.59 7.93
N TYR A 51 -0.80 2.91 7.82
CA TYR A 51 -0.77 1.62 7.18
C TYR A 51 -1.58 0.59 7.96
N ALA A 52 -1.47 0.60 9.28
CA ALA A 52 -2.25 -0.31 10.13
C ALA A 52 -3.74 -0.04 9.97
N GLU A 53 -4.13 1.22 9.87
CA GLU A 53 -5.53 1.56 9.68
C GLU A 53 -6.03 1.11 8.30
N LEU A 54 -5.18 1.21 7.29
CA LEU A 54 -5.53 0.74 5.97
C LEU A 54 -5.80 -0.76 5.98
N MET A 55 -4.97 -1.53 6.67
CA MET A 55 -5.16 -2.96 6.77
C MET A 55 -6.42 -3.29 7.54
N THR A 56 -6.69 -2.56 8.61
CA THR A 56 -7.89 -2.76 9.40
C THR A 56 -9.13 -2.45 8.57
N ALA A 57 -9.10 -1.37 7.81
CA ALA A 57 -10.24 -0.98 7.00
C ALA A 57 -10.55 -2.04 5.94
N TRP A 58 -9.51 -2.65 5.38
CA TRP A 58 -9.73 -3.68 4.39
C TRP A 58 -10.39 -4.91 5.00
N GLN A 59 -9.97 -5.28 6.21
CA GLN A 59 -10.50 -6.46 6.86
C GLN A 59 -11.84 -6.21 7.51
N SER A 60 -12.14 -4.95 7.87
CA SER A 60 -13.39 -4.61 8.51
C SER A 60 -13.99 -3.42 7.79
N PRO A 61 -14.64 -3.67 6.68
CA PRO A 61 -15.12 -2.55 5.85
C PRO A 61 -16.22 -1.71 6.43
N GLU A 62 -16.59 -1.93 7.67
CA GLU A 62 -17.56 -1.09 8.31
C GLU A 62 -16.88 -0.24 9.32
N GLY A 63 -17.35 0.87 9.62
CA GLY A 63 -16.79 1.70 10.64
C GLY A 63 -16.37 3.04 10.09
N SER A 64 -15.62 3.77 10.89
CA SER A 64 -15.34 5.15 10.59
C SER A 64 -14.34 5.36 9.47
N PHE A 65 -13.62 4.32 9.07
CA PHE A 65 -12.66 4.47 8.01
C PHE A 65 -13.27 4.39 6.63
N VAL A 66 -14.48 3.83 6.52
CA VAL A 66 -15.03 3.50 5.22
C VAL A 66 -16.10 4.47 4.86
N THR A 67 -16.01 5.03 3.68
CA THR A 67 -17.03 5.91 3.15
C THR A 67 -17.66 5.22 1.98
N ASN A 68 -18.96 5.25 1.89
CA ASN A 68 -19.60 4.68 0.74
C ASN A 68 -19.36 5.58 -0.43
N LEU A 69 -18.65 5.10 -1.38
CA LEU A 69 -18.38 5.89 -2.53
C LEU A 69 -19.10 5.36 -3.67
N THR A 70 -19.58 6.24 -4.42
CA THR A 70 -20.04 5.77 -5.63
C THR A 70 -18.86 5.96 -6.37
N ARG A 71 -18.33 5.58 -6.91
CA ARG A 71 -17.26 5.52 -7.52
C ARG A 71 -17.00 6.42 -8.46
N ASP A 72 -16.31 7.10 -8.57
CA ASP A 72 -16.02 7.97 -9.44
C ASP A 72 -14.64 7.99 -9.65
N PHE A 73 -13.97 7.03 -9.76
CA PHE A 73 -12.60 7.00 -10.01
C PHE A 73 -12.34 7.20 -11.43
#